data_b97a7234f63b6652a7126e796474b056
#
_entry.id   b97a7234f63b6652a7126e796474b056
#
_cell.length_a   1.000
_cell.length_b   1.000
_cell.length_c   1.000
_cell.angle_alpha   90.00
_cell.angle_beta   90.00
_cell.angle_gamma   90.00
#
_symmetry.space_group_name_H-M   'P 1'
#
loop_
_entity.id
_entity.type
_entity.pdbx_description
1 polymer ?
#
loop_
_entity_poly.entity_id
_entity_poly.type
_entity_poly.pdbx_seq_one_letter_code
_entity_poly.pdbx_strand_id
1 'polypeptide(L)'
;GQNVLDPVLVEQLEALPEVKHAFGRMYCPLPAEYQGKQGSIDLISYDTIQFDWAKKDLISGTLPQEPEDGTYPVLTVFDKSNSLTVGDTIQLEDAKLTVVGVLNDSPFSSTDSPIVICTEETFHQLTGQNCYAVIDIQLKDTTADAAIAQIHTLLSDTLNKQVVFSNRIEGNRMIQSTYWAFNLVVYAFLIVIAGITILNIINSISMSMAAR
;
A
#
# COMPACT_ATOMS: atom_id res chain seq x y z
N GLY A 1 -1.88 2.33 15.41
CA GLY A 1 -1.45 0.95 15.65
C GLY A 1 -0.33 0.92 16.68
N GLN A 2 -0.23 -0.13 17.45
CA GLN A 2 0.92 -0.32 18.36
C GLN A 2 1.91 -1.27 17.67
N ASN A 3 3.21 -1.02 17.81
CA ASN A 3 4.27 -1.92 17.36
C ASN A 3 4.40 -3.06 18.38
N VAL A 4 3.72 -4.18 18.12
CA VAL A 4 3.62 -5.32 19.06
C VAL A 4 4.05 -6.66 18.45
N LEU A 5 4.31 -6.69 17.14
CA LEU A 5 4.69 -7.91 16.43
C LEU A 5 6.20 -8.09 16.47
N ASP A 6 6.64 -9.22 17.02
CA ASP A 6 8.06 -9.54 17.14
C ASP A 6 8.69 -9.78 15.75
N PRO A 7 9.88 -9.24 15.44
CA PRO A 7 10.61 -9.51 14.21
C PRO A 7 10.83 -11.00 13.92
N VAL A 8 10.97 -11.84 14.95
CA VAL A 8 11.10 -13.30 14.81
C VAL A 8 9.92 -13.91 14.04
N LEU A 9 8.73 -13.30 14.09
CA LEU A 9 7.58 -13.76 13.29
C LEU A 9 7.81 -13.66 11.80
N VAL A 10 8.54 -12.66 11.33
CA VAL A 10 8.89 -12.52 9.90
C VAL A 10 9.75 -13.68 9.45
N GLU A 11 10.77 -14.06 10.24
CA GLU A 11 11.63 -15.21 9.94
C GLU A 11 10.84 -16.52 9.92
N GLN A 12 9.91 -16.70 10.87
CA GLN A 12 9.06 -17.88 10.94
C GLN A 12 8.11 -17.97 9.74
N LEU A 13 7.56 -16.83 9.30
CA LEU A 13 6.68 -16.76 8.13
C LEU A 13 7.44 -17.00 6.83
N GLU A 14 8.64 -16.46 6.66
CA GLU A 14 9.48 -16.71 5.49
C GLU A 14 9.95 -18.16 5.38
N ALA A 15 10.03 -18.87 6.49
CA ALA A 15 10.35 -20.30 6.50
C ALA A 15 9.23 -21.19 5.94
N LEU A 16 8.01 -20.68 5.78
CA LEU A 16 6.89 -21.44 5.19
C LEU A 16 7.08 -21.62 3.68
N PRO A 17 6.86 -22.84 3.13
CA PRO A 17 7.13 -23.14 1.73
C PRO A 17 6.35 -22.30 0.73
N GLU A 18 5.14 -21.91 1.10
CA GLU A 18 4.20 -21.15 0.26
C GLU A 18 4.42 -19.63 0.33
N VAL A 19 5.16 -19.16 1.31
CA VAL A 19 5.50 -17.75 1.47
C VAL A 19 6.64 -17.40 0.52
N LYS A 20 6.45 -16.34 -0.24
CA LYS A 20 7.47 -15.79 -1.12
C LYS A 20 8.33 -14.77 -0.39
N HIS A 21 7.68 -13.86 0.34
CA HIS A 21 8.29 -12.83 1.18
C HIS A 21 7.37 -12.52 2.35
N ALA A 22 7.96 -12.29 3.51
CA ALA A 22 7.31 -11.67 4.65
C ALA A 22 8.15 -10.47 5.07
N PHE A 23 7.51 -9.34 5.33
CA PHE A 23 8.21 -8.13 5.74
C PHE A 23 7.37 -7.32 6.71
N GLY A 24 8.05 -6.83 7.73
CA GLY A 24 7.45 -6.01 8.77
C GLY A 24 7.49 -4.52 8.42
N ARG A 25 6.64 -3.76 9.10
CA ARG A 25 6.71 -2.31 9.12
C ARG A 25 6.42 -1.80 10.52
N MET A 26 7.27 -0.91 10.96
CA MET A 26 7.05 -0.14 12.16
C MET A 26 6.29 1.13 11.80
N TYR A 27 5.48 1.62 12.72
CA TYR A 27 4.69 2.83 12.55
C TYR A 27 4.71 3.63 13.85
N CYS A 28 4.99 4.92 13.76
CA CYS A 28 4.94 5.81 14.91
C CYS A 28 4.52 7.23 14.49
N PRO A 29 3.39 7.75 14.97
CA PRO A 29 3.10 9.16 14.82
C PRO A 29 4.02 9.97 15.75
N LEU A 30 4.72 10.96 15.20
CA LEU A 30 5.65 11.80 15.92
C LEU A 30 5.27 13.27 15.79
N PRO A 31 5.32 14.07 16.87
CA PRO A 31 5.23 15.51 16.75
C PRO A 31 6.44 16.04 15.99
N ALA A 32 6.20 16.97 15.07
CA ALA A 32 7.24 17.48 14.20
C ALA A 32 6.95 18.93 13.79
N GLU A 33 8.01 19.67 13.48
CA GLU A 33 7.94 20.95 12.82
C GLU A 33 8.44 20.83 11.39
N TYR A 34 7.64 21.24 10.42
CA TYR A 34 8.00 21.27 9.00
C TYR A 34 7.36 22.46 8.30
N GLN A 35 8.08 23.07 7.37
CA GLN A 35 7.63 24.27 6.64
C GLN A 35 7.18 25.41 7.57
N GLY A 36 7.82 25.54 8.75
CA GLY A 36 7.50 26.55 9.76
C GLY A 36 6.18 26.35 10.50
N LYS A 37 5.61 25.14 10.45
CA LYS A 37 4.37 24.77 11.13
C LYS A 37 4.63 23.63 12.11
N GLN A 38 4.03 23.72 13.28
CA GLN A 38 3.95 22.60 14.22
C GLN A 38 2.85 21.65 13.79
N GLY A 39 3.13 20.35 13.80
CA GLY A 39 2.20 19.31 13.41
C GLY A 39 2.65 17.93 13.86
N SER A 40 2.25 16.91 13.12
CA SER A 40 2.70 15.54 13.31
C SER A 40 3.08 14.93 11.97
N ILE A 41 3.93 13.92 12.00
CA ILE A 41 4.25 13.06 10.87
C ILE A 41 3.91 11.62 11.21
N ASP A 42 3.59 10.83 10.21
CA ASP A 42 3.45 9.38 10.31
C ASP A 42 4.76 8.73 9.85
N LEU A 43 5.63 8.38 10.81
CA LEU A 43 6.90 7.73 10.53
C LEU A 43 6.68 6.23 10.30
N ILE A 44 7.20 5.72 9.18
CA ILE A 44 7.06 4.32 8.75
C ILE A 44 8.44 3.78 8.39
N SER A 45 8.74 2.55 8.78
CA SER A 45 9.96 1.86 8.35
C SER A 45 9.75 1.06 7.08
N TYR A 46 10.76 1.05 6.22
CA TYR A 46 10.89 0.13 5.09
C TYR A 46 12.16 -0.70 5.22
N ASP A 47 12.08 -1.96 4.82
CA ASP A 47 13.25 -2.82 4.59
C ASP A 47 13.84 -2.61 3.19
N THR A 48 14.90 -3.33 2.87
CA THR A 48 15.60 -3.23 1.58
C THR A 48 14.72 -3.63 0.39
N ILE A 49 13.84 -4.64 0.56
CA ILE A 49 12.95 -5.14 -0.49
C ILE A 49 11.87 -4.08 -0.79
N GLN A 50 11.35 -3.46 0.25
CA GLN A 50 10.35 -2.40 0.13
C GLN A 50 10.93 -1.16 -0.56
N PHE A 51 12.17 -0.79 -0.25
CA PHE A 51 12.87 0.28 -0.97
C PHE A 51 13.11 -0.06 -2.44
N ASP A 52 13.43 -1.30 -2.77
CA ASP A 52 13.55 -1.73 -4.18
C ASP A 52 12.22 -1.61 -4.94
N TRP A 53 11.11 -1.89 -4.28
CA TRP A 53 9.79 -1.68 -4.88
C TRP A 53 9.46 -0.20 -5.01
N ALA A 54 9.77 0.60 -3.99
CA ALA A 54 9.54 2.05 -3.98
C ALA A 54 10.28 2.80 -5.11
N LYS A 55 11.37 2.24 -5.67
CA LYS A 55 12.07 2.82 -6.83
C LYS A 55 11.14 3.11 -8.01
N LYS A 56 10.12 2.29 -8.22
CA LYS A 56 9.18 2.45 -9.33
C LYS A 56 8.22 3.63 -9.13
N ASP A 57 7.97 3.96 -7.87
CA ASP A 57 7.02 5.00 -7.46
C ASP A 57 7.74 6.33 -7.15
N LEU A 58 9.06 6.37 -7.29
CA LEU A 58 9.87 7.57 -7.05
C LEU A 58 9.63 8.61 -8.16
N ILE A 59 9.02 9.73 -7.82
CA ILE A 59 8.75 10.83 -8.76
C ILE A 59 9.81 11.93 -8.73
N SER A 60 10.55 12.05 -7.63
CA SER A 60 11.67 12.99 -7.51
C SER A 60 12.67 12.54 -6.45
N GLY A 61 13.94 12.94 -6.61
CA GLY A 61 15.01 12.68 -5.66
C GLY A 61 15.61 11.29 -5.76
N THR A 62 16.08 10.75 -4.65
CA THR A 62 16.78 9.46 -4.53
C THR A 62 16.25 8.66 -3.34
N LEU A 63 16.61 7.38 -3.26
CA LEU A 63 16.36 6.59 -2.06
C LEU A 63 17.26 7.06 -0.90
N PRO A 64 16.83 6.86 0.36
CA PRO A 64 17.62 7.18 1.53
C PRO A 64 18.94 6.40 1.52
N GLN A 65 20.00 7.08 1.90
CA GLN A 65 21.30 6.49 2.20
C GLN A 65 21.53 6.47 3.71
N GLU A 66 22.69 6.05 4.16
CA GLU A 66 23.03 6.12 5.59
C GLU A 66 22.99 7.56 6.11
N PRO A 67 22.59 7.75 7.38
CA PRO A 67 22.58 9.08 8.00
C PRO A 67 23.96 9.72 8.00
N GLU A 68 24.02 11.01 7.68
CA GLU A 68 25.24 11.81 7.75
C GLU A 68 25.04 13.00 8.71
N ASP A 69 26.05 13.27 9.55
CA ASP A 69 26.10 14.44 10.44
C ASP A 69 24.85 14.65 11.33
N GLY A 70 24.23 13.56 11.81
CA GLY A 70 23.04 13.64 12.64
C GLY A 70 21.76 14.03 11.91
N THR A 71 21.80 14.02 10.58
CA THR A 71 20.63 14.24 9.72
C THR A 71 20.21 12.92 9.08
N TYR A 72 18.94 12.59 9.21
CA TYR A 72 18.38 11.33 8.72
C TYR A 72 17.69 11.53 7.37
N PRO A 73 18.18 10.88 6.29
CA PRO A 73 17.53 10.95 4.99
C PRO A 73 16.24 10.14 4.99
N VAL A 74 15.15 10.74 4.50
CA VAL A 74 13.82 10.11 4.47
C VAL A 74 13.13 10.33 3.12
N LEU A 75 12.15 9.45 2.82
CA LEU A 75 11.20 9.68 1.74
C LEU A 75 9.91 10.29 2.31
N THR A 76 9.18 10.95 1.44
CA THR A 76 7.78 11.30 1.69
C THR A 76 6.91 10.81 0.54
N VAL A 77 5.59 10.81 0.75
CA VAL A 77 4.61 10.46 -0.27
C VAL A 77 3.94 11.73 -0.76
N PHE A 78 3.78 11.85 -2.07
CA PHE A 78 3.08 12.98 -2.67
C PHE A 78 1.61 13.01 -2.21
N ASP A 79 1.22 14.11 -1.61
CA ASP A 79 -0.17 14.39 -1.26
C ASP A 79 -0.47 15.86 -1.61
N LYS A 80 -1.65 16.13 -2.16
CA LYS A 80 -2.08 17.48 -2.51
C LYS A 80 -2.28 18.38 -1.29
N SER A 81 -2.57 17.79 -0.12
CA SER A 81 -2.73 18.50 1.15
C SER A 81 -1.41 18.75 1.87
N ASN A 82 -0.35 18.04 1.47
CA ASN A 82 0.96 18.06 2.09
C ASN A 82 2.05 18.15 1.03
N SER A 83 2.66 19.31 0.92
CA SER A 83 3.60 19.66 -0.15
C SER A 83 5.08 19.51 0.28
N LEU A 84 5.43 18.47 1.06
CA LEU A 84 6.84 18.19 1.33
C LEU A 84 7.55 17.80 0.03
N THR A 85 8.68 18.41 -0.22
CA THR A 85 9.50 18.22 -1.44
C THR A 85 10.93 17.85 -1.09
N VAL A 86 11.69 17.38 -2.07
CA VAL A 86 13.12 17.08 -1.89
C VAL A 86 13.86 18.31 -1.42
N GLY A 87 14.64 18.15 -0.34
CA GLY A 87 15.38 19.20 0.34
C GLY A 87 14.66 19.82 1.53
N ASP A 88 13.35 19.58 1.70
CA ASP A 88 12.65 20.02 2.90
C ASP A 88 13.19 19.31 4.14
N THR A 89 13.17 20.01 5.27
CA THR A 89 13.58 19.48 6.55
C THR A 89 12.42 19.36 7.50
N ILE A 90 12.43 18.30 8.27
CA ILE A 90 11.46 18.00 9.32
C ILE A 90 12.23 17.94 10.62
N GLN A 91 11.88 18.81 11.57
CA GLN A 91 12.49 18.87 12.87
C GLN A 91 11.67 18.06 13.86
N LEU A 92 12.28 17.05 14.46
CA LEU A 92 11.80 16.36 15.66
C LEU A 92 12.44 17.00 16.89
N GLU A 93 12.04 16.57 18.09
CA GLU A 93 12.58 17.10 19.36
C GLU A 93 14.12 16.98 19.41
N ASP A 94 14.65 15.79 19.12
CA ASP A 94 16.07 15.46 19.22
C ASP A 94 16.73 15.10 17.88
N ALA A 95 16.03 15.22 16.76
CA ALA A 95 16.54 14.78 15.46
C ALA A 95 16.06 15.66 14.31
N LYS A 96 16.85 15.69 13.25
CA LYS A 96 16.54 16.38 12.01
C LYS A 96 16.43 15.37 10.86
N LEU A 97 15.30 15.39 10.14
CA LEU A 97 15.10 14.59 8.96
C LEU A 97 15.21 15.47 7.73
N THR A 98 15.78 14.94 6.65
CA THR A 98 15.81 15.61 5.35
C THR A 98 15.11 14.75 4.31
N VAL A 99 14.14 15.33 3.61
CA VAL A 99 13.44 14.66 2.52
C VAL A 99 14.38 14.54 1.32
N VAL A 100 14.79 13.32 0.98
CA VAL A 100 15.68 13.03 -0.15
C VAL A 100 14.96 12.51 -1.37
N GLY A 101 13.71 12.06 -1.22
CA GLY A 101 12.89 11.61 -2.33
C GLY A 101 11.39 11.67 -2.02
N VAL A 102 10.59 11.72 -3.09
CA VAL A 102 9.13 11.77 -3.03
C VAL A 102 8.58 10.61 -3.85
N LEU A 103 7.70 9.83 -3.25
CA LEU A 103 6.98 8.73 -3.90
C LEU A 103 5.62 9.21 -4.41
N ASN A 104 5.15 8.64 -5.53
CA ASN A 104 3.82 8.90 -6.07
C ASN A 104 2.72 8.23 -5.26
N ASP A 105 3.00 7.07 -4.71
CA ASP A 105 2.03 6.23 -3.98
C ASP A 105 2.71 5.52 -2.81
N SER A 106 1.89 5.13 -1.84
CA SER A 106 2.28 4.32 -0.71
C SER A 106 1.14 3.38 -0.35
N PRO A 107 1.44 2.16 0.13
CA PRO A 107 0.40 1.25 0.64
C PRO A 107 -0.33 1.80 1.88
N PHE A 108 0.12 2.92 2.40
CA PHE A 108 -0.51 3.64 3.51
C PHE A 108 -1.13 4.93 3.01
N SER A 109 -2.30 5.24 3.55
CA SER A 109 -2.94 6.55 3.40
C SER A 109 -3.05 7.18 4.78
N SER A 110 -2.60 8.42 4.88
CA SER A 110 -2.88 9.30 6.02
C SER A 110 -3.69 10.47 5.52
N THR A 111 -4.71 10.87 6.28
CA THR A 111 -5.55 12.01 5.92
C THR A 111 -5.09 13.30 6.57
N ASP A 112 -4.35 13.21 7.68
CA ASP A 112 -4.10 14.35 8.56
C ASP A 112 -2.61 14.67 8.75
N SER A 113 -1.71 13.73 8.46
CA SER A 113 -0.26 13.86 8.68
C SER A 113 0.54 13.41 7.47
N PRO A 114 1.67 14.08 7.15
CA PRO A 114 2.60 13.60 6.14
C PRO A 114 3.12 12.21 6.48
N ILE A 115 3.15 11.32 5.49
CA ILE A 115 3.84 10.04 5.58
C ILE A 115 5.31 10.28 5.34
N VAL A 116 6.14 9.83 6.27
CA VAL A 116 7.60 9.89 6.21
C VAL A 116 8.15 8.47 6.31
N ILE A 117 8.97 8.07 5.36
CA ILE A 117 9.49 6.70 5.25
C ILE A 117 11.00 6.73 5.48
N CYS A 118 11.47 5.90 6.39
CA CYS A 118 12.89 5.75 6.71
C CYS A 118 13.29 4.27 6.73
N THR A 119 14.58 4.00 6.90
CA THR A 119 15.08 2.64 7.13
C THR A 119 14.67 2.12 8.51
N GLU A 120 14.64 0.81 8.70
CA GLU A 120 14.37 0.20 10.01
C GLU A 120 15.37 0.65 11.07
N GLU A 121 16.65 0.78 10.70
CA GLU A 121 17.70 1.28 11.58
C GLU A 121 17.43 2.72 12.03
N THR A 122 17.10 3.61 11.09
CA THR A 122 16.71 5.00 11.39
C THR A 122 15.48 5.04 12.30
N PHE A 123 14.48 4.21 12.01
CA PHE A 123 13.26 4.14 12.83
C PHE A 123 13.60 3.76 14.28
N HIS A 124 14.44 2.73 14.45
CA HIS A 124 14.88 2.29 15.78
C HIS A 124 15.66 3.39 16.52
N GLN A 125 16.57 4.08 15.82
CA GLN A 125 17.34 5.18 16.42
C GLN A 125 16.44 6.33 16.88
N LEU A 126 15.40 6.67 16.11
CA LEU A 126 14.48 7.78 16.41
C LEU A 126 13.44 7.44 17.48
N THR A 127 13.00 6.19 17.58
CA THR A 127 11.85 5.82 18.42
C THR A 127 12.19 4.85 19.55
N GLY A 128 13.34 4.17 19.46
CA GLY A 128 13.70 3.08 20.38
C GLY A 128 12.86 1.80 20.21
N GLN A 129 11.96 1.75 19.22
CA GLN A 129 11.07 0.62 18.98
C GLN A 129 11.65 -0.28 17.89
N ASN A 130 11.49 -1.60 18.07
CA ASN A 130 11.95 -2.63 17.11
C ASN A 130 10.88 -3.69 16.77
N CYS A 131 9.69 -3.58 17.35
CA CYS A 131 8.56 -4.45 16.98
C CYS A 131 7.78 -3.84 15.83
N TYR A 132 7.16 -4.69 15.01
CA TYR A 132 6.36 -4.26 13.88
C TYR A 132 4.90 -3.94 14.26
N ALA A 133 4.30 -2.98 13.58
CA ALA A 133 2.88 -2.69 13.63
C ALA A 133 2.09 -3.55 12.65
N VAL A 134 2.71 -3.90 11.52
CA VAL A 134 2.12 -4.68 10.44
C VAL A 134 3.17 -5.64 9.90
N ILE A 135 2.77 -6.86 9.57
CA ILE A 135 3.56 -7.79 8.78
C ILE A 135 2.75 -8.10 7.52
N ASP A 136 3.31 -7.77 6.36
CA ASP A 136 2.76 -8.13 5.07
C ASP A 136 3.38 -9.46 4.60
N ILE A 137 2.54 -10.35 4.06
CA ILE A 137 2.95 -11.67 3.60
C ILE A 137 2.59 -11.80 2.12
N GLN A 138 3.59 -12.03 1.29
CA GLN A 138 3.41 -12.33 -0.13
C GLN A 138 3.49 -13.84 -0.34
N LEU A 139 2.43 -14.43 -0.89
CA LEU A 139 2.38 -15.85 -1.25
C LEU A 139 2.96 -16.09 -2.64
N LYS A 140 3.56 -17.28 -2.85
CA LYS A 140 4.01 -17.74 -4.17
C LYS A 140 2.83 -18.02 -5.10
N ASP A 141 1.76 -18.61 -4.55
CA ASP A 141 0.51 -18.86 -5.24
C ASP A 141 -0.64 -18.18 -4.49
N THR A 142 -1.37 -17.30 -5.18
CA THR A 142 -2.51 -16.57 -4.63
C THR A 142 -3.77 -17.43 -4.45
N THR A 143 -3.76 -18.68 -4.93
CA THR A 143 -4.89 -19.63 -4.79
C THR A 143 -4.77 -20.58 -3.59
N ALA A 144 -3.69 -20.47 -2.84
CA ALA A 144 -3.37 -21.42 -1.77
C ALA A 144 -4.15 -21.13 -0.46
N ASP A 145 -5.44 -21.50 -0.42
CA ASP A 145 -6.23 -21.42 0.81
C ASP A 145 -5.62 -22.24 1.97
N ALA A 146 -4.89 -23.33 1.64
CA ALA A 146 -4.14 -24.11 2.62
C ALA A 146 -2.99 -23.32 3.26
N ALA A 147 -2.27 -22.50 2.49
CA ALA A 147 -1.22 -21.64 3.00
C ALA A 147 -1.77 -20.60 3.99
N ILE A 148 -2.90 -19.99 3.65
CA ILE A 148 -3.59 -19.04 4.52
C ILE A 148 -3.99 -19.71 5.85
N ALA A 149 -4.49 -20.96 5.80
CA ALA A 149 -4.85 -21.70 7.01
C ALA A 149 -3.62 -22.02 7.89
N GLN A 150 -2.48 -22.38 7.28
CA GLN A 150 -1.24 -22.63 8.03
C GLN A 150 -0.71 -21.35 8.69
N ILE A 151 -0.71 -20.23 7.96
CA ILE A 151 -0.34 -18.91 8.49
C ILE A 151 -1.23 -18.54 9.67
N HIS A 152 -2.55 -18.72 9.53
CA HIS A 152 -3.49 -18.48 10.62
C HIS A 152 -3.21 -19.34 11.85
N THR A 153 -2.88 -20.61 11.67
CA THR A 153 -2.56 -21.52 12.78
C THR A 153 -1.29 -21.06 13.50
N LEU A 154 -0.22 -20.80 12.75
CA LEU A 154 1.06 -20.34 13.30
C LEU A 154 0.88 -19.05 14.10
N LEU A 155 0.12 -18.11 13.56
CA LEU A 155 -0.09 -16.80 14.19
C LEU A 155 -1.06 -16.88 15.37
N SER A 156 -2.07 -17.75 15.34
CA SER A 156 -3.01 -17.97 16.44
C SER A 156 -2.31 -18.58 17.66
N ASP A 157 -1.33 -19.44 17.44
CA ASP A 157 -0.57 -20.07 18.53
C ASP A 157 0.43 -19.09 19.18
N THR A 158 0.90 -18.10 18.40
CA THR A 158 1.97 -17.17 18.84
C THR A 158 1.40 -15.85 19.34
N LEU A 159 0.26 -15.41 18.84
CA LEU A 159 -0.30 -14.09 19.10
C LEU A 159 -1.59 -14.16 19.93
N ASN A 160 -1.57 -13.52 21.10
CA ASN A 160 -2.79 -13.24 21.86
C ASN A 160 -3.73 -12.33 21.04
N LYS A 161 -4.98 -12.67 20.96
CA LYS A 161 -6.24 -12.05 20.42
C LYS A 161 -6.29 -10.57 19.93
N GLN A 162 -5.16 -9.86 19.82
CA GLN A 162 -5.11 -8.44 19.44
C GLN A 162 -4.70 -8.18 17.98
N VAL A 163 -4.48 -9.22 17.18
CA VAL A 163 -4.01 -9.08 15.80
C VAL A 163 -5.18 -9.24 14.84
N VAL A 164 -5.32 -8.29 13.93
CA VAL A 164 -6.33 -8.31 12.88
C VAL A 164 -5.69 -8.84 11.60
N PHE A 165 -6.25 -9.92 11.05
CA PHE A 165 -5.86 -10.45 9.75
C PHE A 165 -6.67 -9.78 8.65
N SER A 166 -5.98 -9.30 7.62
CA SER A 166 -6.59 -8.76 6.42
C SER A 166 -6.16 -9.58 5.20
N ASN A 167 -7.09 -10.31 4.60
CA ASN A 167 -6.84 -11.08 3.37
C ASN A 167 -7.13 -10.21 2.14
N ARG A 168 -6.09 -9.57 1.61
CA ARG A 168 -6.20 -8.72 0.41
C ARG A 168 -6.48 -9.52 -0.87
N ILE A 169 -6.12 -10.81 -0.92
CA ILE A 169 -6.39 -11.69 -2.07
C ILE A 169 -7.89 -11.87 -2.24
N GLU A 170 -8.60 -12.13 -1.15
CA GLU A 170 -10.06 -12.27 -1.15
C GLU A 170 -10.76 -10.96 -1.51
N GLY A 171 -10.28 -9.84 -0.96
CA GLY A 171 -10.77 -8.51 -1.33
C GLY A 171 -10.59 -8.21 -2.83
N ASN A 172 -9.45 -8.52 -3.40
CA ASN A 172 -9.19 -8.33 -4.83
C ASN A 172 -10.05 -9.25 -5.71
N ARG A 173 -10.27 -10.51 -5.32
CA ARG A 173 -11.20 -11.42 -6.02
C ARG A 173 -12.63 -10.87 -6.05
N MET A 174 -13.10 -10.30 -4.94
CA MET A 174 -14.42 -9.68 -4.87
C MET A 174 -14.54 -8.48 -5.82
N ILE A 175 -13.52 -7.62 -5.86
CA ILE A 175 -13.46 -6.47 -6.77
C ILE A 175 -13.46 -6.95 -8.22
N GLN A 176 -12.66 -7.95 -8.58
CA GLN A 176 -12.63 -8.51 -9.92
C GLN A 176 -13.97 -9.12 -10.32
N SER A 177 -14.63 -9.89 -9.45
CA SER A 177 -15.94 -10.47 -9.73
C SER A 177 -17.01 -9.40 -9.96
N THR A 178 -16.98 -8.33 -9.18
CA THR A 178 -17.88 -7.17 -9.35
C THR A 178 -17.63 -6.46 -10.69
N TYR A 179 -16.37 -6.28 -11.06
CA TYR A 179 -16.01 -5.70 -12.36
C TYR A 179 -16.50 -6.55 -13.54
N TRP A 180 -16.34 -7.88 -13.47
CA TRP A 180 -16.85 -8.79 -14.50
C TRP A 180 -18.37 -8.77 -14.60
N ALA A 181 -19.08 -8.76 -13.46
CA ALA A 181 -20.53 -8.65 -13.42
C ALA A 181 -21.01 -7.33 -14.06
N PHE A 182 -20.36 -6.22 -13.73
CA PHE A 182 -20.68 -4.92 -14.34
C PHE A 182 -20.47 -4.92 -15.86
N ASN A 183 -19.33 -5.42 -16.34
CA ASN A 183 -19.07 -5.54 -17.77
C ASN A 183 -20.10 -6.39 -18.50
N LEU A 184 -20.54 -7.50 -17.90
CA LEU A 184 -21.57 -8.37 -18.47
C LEU A 184 -22.89 -7.62 -18.66
N VAL A 185 -23.31 -6.81 -17.69
CA VAL A 185 -24.52 -5.97 -17.80
C VAL A 185 -24.38 -4.94 -18.93
N VAL A 186 -23.23 -4.28 -19.03
CA VAL A 186 -22.96 -3.29 -20.09
C VAL A 186 -23.01 -3.94 -21.47
N TYR A 187 -22.36 -5.10 -21.64
CA TYR A 187 -22.39 -5.81 -22.93
C TYR A 187 -23.80 -6.32 -23.29
N ALA A 188 -24.55 -6.83 -22.31
CA ALA A 188 -25.95 -7.22 -22.55
C ALA A 188 -26.80 -6.05 -23.03
N PHE A 189 -26.64 -4.88 -22.43
CA PHE A 189 -27.33 -3.67 -22.84
C PHE A 189 -26.93 -3.22 -24.28
N LEU A 190 -25.64 -3.27 -24.60
CA LEU A 190 -25.17 -2.96 -25.97
C LEU A 190 -25.77 -3.91 -27.01
N ILE A 191 -25.88 -5.22 -26.74
CA ILE A 191 -26.49 -6.20 -27.60
C ILE A 191 -27.97 -5.88 -27.85
N VAL A 192 -28.71 -5.50 -26.81
CA VAL A 192 -30.12 -5.10 -26.96
C VAL A 192 -30.26 -3.86 -27.81
N ILE A 193 -29.44 -2.84 -27.63
CA ILE A 193 -29.45 -1.62 -28.45
C ILE A 193 -29.14 -1.96 -29.92
N ALA A 194 -28.11 -2.77 -30.17
CA ALA A 194 -27.75 -3.21 -31.51
C ALA A 194 -28.91 -3.97 -32.18
N GLY A 195 -29.57 -4.86 -31.43
CA GLY A 195 -30.75 -5.59 -31.93
C GLY A 195 -31.91 -4.67 -32.29
N ILE A 196 -32.23 -3.70 -31.45
CA ILE A 196 -33.29 -2.70 -31.76
C ILE A 196 -32.92 -1.87 -33.00
N THR A 197 -31.64 -1.48 -33.12
CA THR A 197 -31.17 -0.70 -34.28
C THR A 197 -31.31 -1.50 -35.59
N ILE A 198 -30.93 -2.78 -35.60
CA ILE A 198 -31.07 -3.68 -36.75
C ILE A 198 -32.56 -3.84 -37.13
N LEU A 199 -33.43 -4.07 -36.13
CA LEU A 199 -34.87 -4.19 -36.37
C LEU A 199 -35.46 -2.91 -37.00
N ASN A 200 -35.05 -1.74 -36.52
CA ASN A 200 -35.47 -0.45 -37.06
C ASN A 200 -35.02 -0.27 -38.53
N ILE A 201 -33.79 -0.69 -38.85
CA ILE A 201 -33.27 -0.65 -40.22
C ILE A 201 -34.10 -1.58 -41.15
N ILE A 202 -34.35 -2.81 -40.70
CA ILE A 202 -35.16 -3.79 -41.46
C ILE A 202 -36.56 -3.25 -41.72
N ASN A 203 -37.23 -2.69 -40.69
CA ASN A 203 -38.54 -2.09 -40.81
C ASN A 203 -38.55 -0.92 -41.83
N SER A 204 -37.53 -0.04 -41.76
CA SER A 204 -37.42 1.10 -42.68
C SER A 204 -37.26 0.64 -44.15
N ILE A 205 -36.44 -0.38 -44.36
CA ILE A 205 -36.25 -0.97 -45.71
C ILE A 205 -37.56 -1.63 -46.21
N SER A 206 -38.22 -2.40 -45.34
CA SER A 206 -39.49 -3.07 -45.69
C SER A 206 -40.59 -2.07 -46.05
N MET A 207 -40.72 -0.99 -45.29
CA MET A 207 -41.69 0.07 -45.64
C MET A 207 -41.35 0.79 -46.95
N SER A 208 -40.07 1.02 -47.23
CA SER A 208 -39.62 1.66 -48.45
C SER A 208 -39.89 0.78 -49.70
N MET A 209 -39.81 -0.54 -49.56
CA MET A 209 -40.13 -1.49 -50.64
C MET A 209 -41.65 -1.64 -50.87
N ALA A 210 -42.47 -1.57 -49.81
CA ALA A 210 -43.92 -1.66 -49.94
C ALA A 210 -44.57 -0.40 -50.54
N ALA A 211 -43.88 0.74 -50.50
CA ALA A 211 -44.35 2.01 -51.03
C ALA A 211 -44.03 2.25 -52.53
N ARG A 212 -43.34 1.31 -53.17
CA ARG A 212 -43.10 1.30 -54.60
C ARG A 212 -44.05 0.34 -55.32
#